data_c4843f36bbf3764aa3c0a3c5f4927c0f
#
_entry.id   c4843f36bbf3764aa3c0a3c5f4927c0f
#
_cell.length_a   1.000
_cell.length_b   1.000
_cell.length_c   1.000
_cell.angle_alpha   90.00
_cell.angle_beta   90.00
_cell.angle_gamma   90.00
#
_symmetry.space_group_name_H-M   'P 1'
#
loop_
_entity.id
_entity.type
_entity.pdbx_description
1 polymer ?
#
loop_
_entity_poly.entity_id
_entity_poly.type
_entity_poly.pdbx_seq_one_letter_code
_entity_poly.pdbx_strand_id
1 'polypeptide(L)'
;MLSVPFRSGALGGFAGRLFFGAFCHASLDMVSQHPGFKSRTVEEKGSFMVAFRYKNVCLESCAITVPPQVLTSAEIEDRLAEVYRDLGIPFGTLERLTGISARNFWDIKERPSALGTEVVRKAVDQAGFELSDMRALFSCSVTRDYFEPATGCIIHKNLEMPEDSIALDVSNACLGFMDGIFFLSNLIESGHVKAGVVVSAEHTRVIVENTFKSVLEGKSLSRDQLLRMLPTFTIGSGAVAYVLCHESISKHKRRIVGGATRSATQHCDLCVGNVDYHLVDGPPLGPVMETESSKLIAAAAVLGKQTWADASEVLGWSKQDVDHVFCHQVGRQVNEAFYNTLGLDHTKEFIIYPTRGNLVSAALPTAFAVGLEQKEIKKGEKIVLTGFGSGLNSLFLGIEW
;
A
#
# COMPACT_ATOMS: atom_id res chain seq x y z
N MET A 1 39.19 -23.46 19.17
CA MET A 1 39.29 -24.30 20.38
C MET A 1 39.19 -23.40 21.59
N LEU A 2 38.06 -23.40 22.27
CA LEU A 2 37.88 -23.06 23.70
C LEU A 2 36.42 -23.42 24.01
N SER A 3 36.27 -24.60 24.58
CA SER A 3 35.08 -25.19 25.11
C SER A 3 34.83 -24.68 26.52
N VAL A 4 33.62 -24.27 26.85
CA VAL A 4 33.15 -24.01 28.21
C VAL A 4 32.03 -24.99 28.53
N PRO A 5 32.11 -25.78 29.62
CA PRO A 5 31.13 -26.82 29.92
C PRO A 5 29.91 -26.31 30.68
N PHE A 6 28.74 -26.82 30.30
CA PHE A 6 27.51 -26.72 31.06
C PHE A 6 27.58 -27.57 32.34
N ARG A 7 27.38 -26.96 33.49
CA ARG A 7 27.09 -27.68 34.75
C ARG A 7 25.59 -27.74 34.99
N SER A 8 25.08 -28.96 35.07
CA SER A 8 23.77 -29.32 35.62
C SER A 8 23.80 -29.23 37.15
N GLY A 9 22.87 -28.56 37.76
CA GLY A 9 22.62 -28.55 39.19
C GLY A 9 21.13 -28.74 39.47
N ALA A 10 20.80 -29.78 40.18
CA ALA A 10 19.45 -30.26 40.44
C ALA A 10 18.80 -29.66 41.70
N LEU A 11 17.46 -29.60 41.65
CA LEU A 11 16.50 -29.80 42.72
C LEU A 11 16.47 -28.86 43.94
N GLY A 12 15.34 -28.18 44.07
CA GLY A 12 14.86 -27.59 45.32
C GLY A 12 13.42 -27.14 45.13
N GLY A 13 12.47 -28.02 45.44
CA GLY A 13 11.04 -27.70 45.40
C GLY A 13 10.65 -26.78 46.55
N PHE A 14 9.78 -25.82 46.25
CA PHE A 14 8.90 -25.18 47.25
C PHE A 14 7.53 -24.95 46.66
N ALA A 15 6.57 -25.63 47.27
CA ALA A 15 5.14 -25.43 47.07
C ALA A 15 4.71 -24.09 47.68
N GLY A 16 4.09 -23.25 46.91
CA GLY A 16 3.46 -22.01 47.36
C GLY A 16 2.20 -21.74 46.52
N ARG A 17 1.10 -22.26 47.02
CA ARG A 17 -0.27 -21.96 46.53
C ARG A 17 -0.66 -20.52 46.90
N LEU A 18 -1.58 -19.96 46.06
CA LEU A 18 -2.49 -18.88 46.38
C LEU A 18 -1.90 -17.43 46.25
N PHE A 19 -2.23 -16.80 45.12
CA PHE A 19 -2.89 -15.48 45.10
C PHE A 19 -3.20 -15.10 43.63
N PHE A 20 -4.25 -15.70 43.06
CA PHE A 20 -4.96 -15.17 41.90
C PHE A 20 -6.41 -14.91 42.35
N GLY A 21 -6.69 -13.70 42.70
CA GLY A 21 -8.04 -13.28 43.04
C GLY A 21 -8.02 -11.87 43.62
N ALA A 22 -8.63 -10.93 42.92
CA ALA A 22 -8.89 -9.55 43.33
C ALA A 22 -7.98 -8.45 42.73
N PHE A 23 -8.04 -8.27 41.41
CA PHE A 23 -7.81 -6.95 40.79
C PHE A 23 -8.55 -6.87 39.45
N CYS A 24 -9.87 -6.96 39.48
CA CYS A 24 -10.70 -6.75 38.28
C CYS A 24 -12.10 -6.24 38.62
N HIS A 25 -12.20 -5.17 39.46
CA HIS A 25 -13.47 -4.45 39.66
C HIS A 25 -13.24 -3.08 40.31
N ALA A 26 -12.36 -2.23 39.79
CA ALA A 26 -12.33 -0.81 40.17
C ALA A 26 -11.56 0.02 39.17
N SER A 27 -12.04 0.20 37.94
CA SER A 27 -11.49 1.18 36.98
C SER A 27 -12.46 1.50 35.83
N LEU A 28 -13.76 1.36 36.00
CA LEU A 28 -14.73 1.70 34.95
C LEU A 28 -15.51 3.01 35.18
N ASP A 29 -15.26 3.75 36.27
CA ASP A 29 -16.05 4.93 36.62
C ASP A 29 -15.32 6.27 36.58
N MET A 30 -14.17 6.40 35.94
CA MET A 30 -13.44 7.69 35.88
C MET A 30 -13.15 8.23 34.47
N VAL A 31 -13.87 7.82 33.42
CA VAL A 31 -13.72 8.37 32.06
C VAL A 31 -14.94 9.19 31.60
N SER A 32 -15.93 9.44 32.46
CA SER A 32 -17.19 10.08 32.06
C SER A 32 -17.26 11.60 32.25
N GLN A 33 -16.16 12.33 32.46
CA GLN A 33 -16.21 13.77 32.62
C GLN A 33 -15.17 14.56 31.79
N HIS A 34 -15.24 14.40 30.45
CA HIS A 34 -14.72 15.43 29.54
C HIS A 34 -15.81 15.80 28.52
N PRO A 35 -16.31 17.07 28.53
CA PRO A 35 -17.30 17.53 27.56
C PRO A 35 -16.62 17.84 26.23
N GLY A 36 -16.65 16.92 25.28
CA GLY A 36 -16.12 17.17 23.93
C GLY A 36 -16.08 15.98 22.98
N PHE A 37 -16.16 14.77 23.46
CA PHE A 37 -16.13 13.58 22.58
C PHE A 37 -17.52 12.96 22.46
N LYS A 38 -18.34 13.50 21.56
CA LYS A 38 -19.53 12.77 21.08
C LYS A 38 -19.10 11.91 19.89
N SER A 39 -18.59 10.70 20.14
CA SER A 39 -18.65 9.65 19.16
C SER A 39 -20.13 9.31 18.95
N ARG A 40 -20.73 9.75 17.86
CA ARG A 40 -22.02 9.17 17.42
C ARG A 40 -21.71 7.77 16.92
N THR A 41 -21.88 6.77 17.77
CA THR A 41 -22.17 5.41 17.34
C THR A 41 -23.53 5.46 16.68
N VAL A 42 -23.56 5.29 15.37
CA VAL A 42 -24.80 5.00 14.65
C VAL A 42 -25.10 3.52 14.87
N GLU A 43 -25.94 3.25 15.89
CA GLU A 43 -26.57 1.94 16.05
C GLU A 43 -27.67 1.82 15.02
N GLU A 44 -27.39 1.18 13.88
CA GLU A 44 -28.42 0.53 13.06
C GLU A 44 -27.85 -0.73 12.41
N LYS A 45 -28.48 -1.87 12.73
CA LYS A 45 -28.33 -3.17 12.09
C LYS A 45 -26.94 -3.84 12.14
N GLY A 46 -26.42 -4.18 13.32
CA GLY A 46 -25.53 -5.37 13.48
C GLY A 46 -24.22 -5.47 12.70
N SER A 47 -23.81 -4.44 11.93
CA SER A 47 -22.55 -4.39 11.22
C SER A 47 -21.80 -3.12 11.63
N PHE A 48 -20.78 -3.25 12.48
CA PHE A 48 -19.85 -2.17 12.74
C PHE A 48 -19.02 -1.93 11.47
N MET A 49 -19.16 -0.75 10.86
CA MET A 49 -18.26 -0.31 9.79
C MET A 49 -17.11 0.51 10.39
N VAL A 50 -15.91 0.34 9.87
CA VAL A 50 -14.78 1.21 10.17
C VAL A 50 -14.78 2.35 9.15
N ALA A 51 -15.35 3.47 9.57
CA ALA A 51 -15.53 4.66 8.75
C ALA A 51 -14.98 5.89 9.47
N PHE A 52 -14.51 6.87 8.71
CA PHE A 52 -13.86 8.05 9.25
C PHE A 52 -14.22 9.31 8.44
N ARG A 53 -14.28 10.45 9.11
CA ARG A 53 -14.50 11.77 8.50
C ARG A 53 -13.48 12.76 9.01
N TYR A 54 -13.02 13.63 8.13
CA TYR A 54 -12.08 14.71 8.44
C TYR A 54 -12.69 16.05 8.07
N LYS A 55 -12.34 17.07 8.85
CA LYS A 55 -12.72 18.48 8.62
C LYS A 55 -11.52 19.33 8.27
N ASN A 56 -10.36 18.99 8.83
CA ASN A 56 -9.19 19.86 8.88
C ASN A 56 -8.01 19.30 8.07
N VAL A 57 -8.18 18.22 7.32
CA VAL A 57 -7.08 17.56 6.58
C VAL A 57 -7.10 17.97 5.12
N CYS A 58 -5.97 18.46 4.63
CA CYS A 58 -5.78 18.84 3.23
C CYS A 58 -4.60 18.10 2.60
N LEU A 59 -4.75 17.77 1.31
CA LEU A 59 -3.68 17.31 0.44
C LEU A 59 -3.01 18.54 -0.19
N GLU A 60 -1.74 18.79 0.15
CA GLU A 60 -1.04 19.99 -0.28
C GLU A 60 -0.25 19.76 -1.56
N SER A 61 0.48 18.66 -1.67
CA SER A 61 1.26 18.30 -2.86
C SER A 61 1.33 16.80 -3.11
N CYS A 62 1.65 16.45 -4.36
CA CYS A 62 1.89 15.08 -4.82
C CYS A 62 3.10 15.09 -5.75
N ALA A 63 4.19 14.43 -5.38
CA ALA A 63 5.38 14.31 -6.22
C ALA A 63 5.65 12.86 -6.59
N ILE A 64 6.20 12.65 -7.79
CA ILE A 64 6.61 11.33 -8.28
C ILE A 64 8.05 11.37 -8.79
N THR A 65 8.70 10.20 -8.78
CA THR A 65 9.94 9.95 -9.52
C THR A 65 9.79 8.63 -10.29
N VAL A 66 10.08 8.72 -11.59
CA VAL A 66 9.94 7.60 -12.54
C VAL A 66 11.28 6.94 -12.76
N PRO A 67 11.41 5.62 -12.60
CA PRO A 67 12.65 4.90 -12.87
C PRO A 67 13.05 4.99 -14.35
N PRO A 68 14.36 5.10 -14.65
CA PRO A 68 14.83 5.35 -16.02
C PRO A 68 14.87 4.11 -16.91
N GLN A 69 14.95 2.89 -16.34
CA GLN A 69 15.11 1.66 -17.12
C GLN A 69 13.73 1.09 -17.47
N VAL A 70 13.49 0.86 -18.74
CA VAL A 70 12.25 0.25 -19.24
C VAL A 70 12.49 -1.22 -19.54
N LEU A 71 11.55 -2.08 -19.16
CA LEU A 71 11.49 -3.49 -19.55
C LEU A 71 10.11 -3.77 -20.15
N THR A 72 10.08 -4.20 -21.39
CA THR A 72 8.85 -4.52 -22.11
C THR A 72 8.35 -5.94 -21.80
N SER A 73 7.07 -6.20 -22.03
CA SER A 73 6.50 -7.55 -21.92
C SER A 73 7.12 -8.50 -22.94
N ALA A 74 7.46 -8.02 -24.14
CA ALA A 74 8.17 -8.83 -25.15
C ALA A 74 9.55 -9.27 -24.66
N GLU A 75 10.36 -8.36 -24.10
CA GLU A 75 11.68 -8.70 -23.54
C GLU A 75 11.59 -9.69 -22.37
N ILE A 76 10.52 -9.63 -21.58
CA ILE A 76 10.27 -10.64 -20.53
C ILE A 76 10.00 -12.00 -21.15
N GLU A 77 9.13 -12.06 -22.15
CA GLU A 77 8.81 -13.31 -22.84
C GLU A 77 10.00 -13.87 -23.62
N ASP A 78 10.84 -13.02 -24.21
CA ASP A 78 12.09 -13.43 -24.85
C ASP A 78 13.04 -14.10 -23.84
N ARG A 79 13.17 -13.55 -22.64
CA ARG A 79 13.95 -14.18 -21.55
C ARG A 79 13.37 -15.53 -21.09
N LEU A 80 12.06 -15.75 -21.24
CA LEU A 80 11.34 -16.98 -20.89
C LEU A 80 11.06 -17.87 -22.10
N ALA A 81 11.64 -17.62 -23.27
CA ALA A 81 11.28 -18.24 -24.54
C ALA A 81 11.31 -19.77 -24.51
N GLU A 82 12.31 -20.40 -23.88
CA GLU A 82 12.40 -21.85 -23.74
C GLU A 82 11.28 -22.42 -22.89
N VAL A 83 11.02 -21.80 -21.74
CA VAL A 83 9.95 -22.20 -20.81
C VAL A 83 8.57 -22.05 -21.48
N TYR A 84 8.34 -20.95 -22.21
CA TYR A 84 7.10 -20.74 -22.97
C TYR A 84 6.87 -21.82 -24.02
N ARG A 85 7.94 -22.17 -24.75
CA ARG A 85 7.89 -23.24 -25.77
C ARG A 85 7.57 -24.59 -25.13
N ASP A 86 8.28 -24.97 -24.06
CA ASP A 86 8.12 -26.25 -23.37
C ASP A 86 6.73 -26.42 -22.75
N LEU A 87 6.14 -25.33 -22.28
CA LEU A 87 4.80 -25.30 -21.67
C LEU A 87 3.68 -25.01 -22.68
N GLY A 88 3.98 -24.79 -23.95
CA GLY A 88 3.02 -24.49 -25.01
C GLY A 88 2.29 -23.15 -24.77
N ILE A 89 3.00 -22.13 -24.23
CA ILE A 89 2.45 -20.81 -24.02
C ILE A 89 2.80 -19.91 -25.20
N PRO A 90 1.81 -19.31 -25.88
CA PRO A 90 2.07 -18.42 -27.03
C PRO A 90 2.76 -17.13 -26.56
N PHE A 91 3.68 -16.62 -27.38
CA PHE A 91 4.23 -15.26 -27.23
C PHE A 91 3.12 -14.19 -27.29
N GLY A 92 3.32 -13.06 -26.62
CA GLY A 92 2.33 -12.01 -26.46
C GLY A 92 1.28 -12.33 -25.39
N THR A 93 1.40 -13.43 -24.66
CA THR A 93 0.46 -13.83 -23.60
C THR A 93 0.46 -12.87 -22.43
N LEU A 94 1.64 -12.40 -22.01
CA LEU A 94 1.77 -11.49 -20.86
C LEU A 94 1.03 -10.17 -21.13
N GLU A 95 1.31 -9.51 -22.24
CA GLU A 95 0.63 -8.26 -22.60
C GLU A 95 -0.86 -8.47 -22.87
N ARG A 96 -1.22 -9.53 -23.61
CA ARG A 96 -2.61 -9.86 -23.93
C ARG A 96 -3.48 -10.09 -22.70
N LEU A 97 -2.95 -10.74 -21.67
CA LEU A 97 -3.69 -11.01 -20.41
C LEU A 97 -3.74 -9.77 -19.50
N THR A 98 -2.65 -9.03 -19.42
CA THR A 98 -2.49 -7.98 -18.42
C THR A 98 -2.79 -6.56 -18.93
N GLY A 99 -2.68 -6.36 -20.26
CA GLY A 99 -2.74 -5.04 -20.88
C GLY A 99 -1.50 -4.18 -20.58
N ILE A 100 -0.40 -4.79 -20.11
CA ILE A 100 0.85 -4.10 -19.76
C ILE A 100 1.89 -4.37 -20.83
N SER A 101 2.27 -3.36 -21.58
CA SER A 101 3.31 -3.42 -22.60
C SER A 101 4.71 -3.21 -22.04
N ALA A 102 4.84 -2.39 -20.98
CA ALA A 102 6.13 -2.06 -20.38
C ALA A 102 5.99 -1.72 -18.87
N ARG A 103 7.12 -1.75 -18.17
CA ARG A 103 7.29 -1.28 -16.78
C ARG A 103 8.66 -0.68 -16.60
N ASN A 104 8.80 0.15 -15.56
CA ASN A 104 10.04 0.85 -15.26
C ASN A 104 10.74 0.22 -14.06
N PHE A 105 12.09 0.30 -14.04
CA PHE A 105 12.91 -0.18 -12.94
C PHE A 105 14.05 0.80 -12.62
N TRP A 106 14.42 0.83 -11.33
CA TRP A 106 15.65 1.44 -10.84
C TRP A 106 16.86 0.56 -11.18
N ASP A 107 18.06 1.13 -11.12
CA ASP A 107 19.26 0.31 -11.06
C ASP A 107 19.22 -0.57 -9.80
N ILE A 108 19.69 -1.82 -9.92
CA ILE A 108 19.59 -2.80 -8.82
C ILE A 108 20.35 -2.36 -7.55
N LYS A 109 21.27 -1.42 -7.67
CA LYS A 109 22.07 -0.89 -6.57
C LYS A 109 21.39 0.24 -5.80
N GLU A 110 20.34 0.81 -6.37
CA GLU A 110 19.57 1.85 -5.71
C GLU A 110 18.86 1.30 -4.48
N ARG A 111 18.58 2.19 -3.53
CA ARG A 111 17.90 1.80 -2.29
C ARG A 111 16.57 2.53 -2.14
N PRO A 112 15.52 1.85 -1.67
CA PRO A 112 14.22 2.46 -1.38
C PRO A 112 14.33 3.75 -0.56
N SER A 113 15.20 3.78 0.46
CA SER A 113 15.39 4.98 1.29
C SER A 113 15.98 6.17 0.52
N ALA A 114 16.92 5.94 -0.40
CA ALA A 114 17.50 7.02 -1.22
C ALA A 114 16.45 7.62 -2.16
N LEU A 115 15.69 6.75 -2.84
CA LEU A 115 14.60 7.12 -3.74
C LEU A 115 13.47 7.83 -2.99
N GLY A 116 13.12 7.33 -1.79
CA GLY A 116 12.14 7.96 -0.90
C GLY A 116 12.59 9.34 -0.44
N THR A 117 13.88 9.52 -0.11
CA THR A 117 14.44 10.81 0.27
C THR A 117 14.29 11.85 -0.85
N GLU A 118 14.61 11.45 -2.09
CA GLU A 118 14.49 12.33 -3.26
C GLU A 118 13.05 12.80 -3.49
N VAL A 119 12.11 11.86 -3.54
CA VAL A 119 10.71 12.19 -3.84
C VAL A 119 10.04 12.97 -2.70
N VAL A 120 10.44 12.77 -1.42
CA VAL A 120 9.95 13.57 -0.30
C VAL A 120 10.42 15.01 -0.41
N ARG A 121 11.73 15.27 -0.68
CA ARG A 121 12.21 16.65 -0.92
C ARG A 121 11.37 17.34 -2.00
N LYS A 122 11.18 16.67 -3.12
CA LYS A 122 10.37 17.18 -4.23
C LYS A 122 8.93 17.51 -3.81
N ALA A 123 8.30 16.64 -3.00
CA ALA A 123 6.93 16.88 -2.53
C ALA A 123 6.86 18.07 -1.55
N VAL A 124 7.80 18.19 -0.63
CA VAL A 124 7.86 19.29 0.34
C VAL A 124 8.14 20.62 -0.36
N ASP A 125 9.06 20.65 -1.34
CA ASP A 125 9.35 21.83 -2.16
C ASP A 125 8.12 22.27 -2.95
N GLN A 126 7.38 21.32 -3.57
CA GLN A 126 6.13 21.62 -4.29
C GLN A 126 5.03 22.16 -3.38
N ALA A 127 4.96 21.71 -2.13
CA ALA A 127 4.05 22.24 -1.13
C ALA A 127 4.44 23.66 -0.69
N GLY A 128 5.69 24.04 -0.92
CA GLY A 128 6.28 25.30 -0.43
C GLY A 128 6.32 25.35 1.08
N PHE A 129 6.65 24.21 1.69
CA PHE A 129 6.98 24.04 3.10
C PHE A 129 8.49 23.76 3.25
N GLU A 130 8.98 23.88 4.47
CA GLU A 130 10.31 23.45 4.85
C GLU A 130 10.26 22.04 5.46
N LEU A 131 11.35 21.28 5.37
CA LEU A 131 11.46 19.98 6.05
C LEU A 131 11.27 20.11 7.56
N SER A 132 11.66 21.25 8.12
CA SER A 132 11.45 21.59 9.54
C SER A 132 9.98 21.78 9.93
N ASP A 133 9.05 21.90 8.99
CA ASP A 133 7.61 21.96 9.26
C ASP A 133 6.99 20.58 9.41
N MET A 134 7.65 19.55 8.88
CA MET A 134 7.14 18.18 8.88
C MET A 134 7.32 17.53 10.25
N ARG A 135 6.21 16.97 10.82
CA ARG A 135 6.21 16.31 12.14
C ARG A 135 5.85 14.83 12.07
N ALA A 136 5.61 14.30 10.87
CA ALA A 136 5.42 12.88 10.64
C ALA A 136 5.94 12.48 9.26
N LEU A 137 6.59 11.33 9.17
CA LEU A 137 7.00 10.67 7.94
C LEU A 137 6.62 9.19 8.01
N PHE A 138 5.75 8.75 7.11
CA PHE A 138 5.35 7.36 6.98
C PHE A 138 5.85 6.79 5.66
N SER A 139 6.77 5.82 5.75
CA SER A 139 7.23 5.04 4.60
C SER A 139 6.33 3.83 4.42
N CYS A 140 5.72 3.71 3.25
CA CYS A 140 4.61 2.78 3.00
C CYS A 140 4.92 1.71 1.95
N SER A 141 6.20 1.52 1.61
CA SER A 141 6.63 0.56 0.59
C SER A 141 6.56 -0.89 1.10
N VAL A 142 6.30 -1.81 0.18
CA VAL A 142 6.54 -3.24 0.40
C VAL A 142 8.03 -3.54 0.40
N THR A 143 8.76 -2.94 -0.54
CA THR A 143 10.22 -3.07 -0.63
C THR A 143 10.90 -2.17 0.39
N ARG A 144 11.96 -2.68 1.02
CA ARG A 144 12.67 -2.03 2.14
C ARG A 144 14.17 -2.17 1.97
N ASP A 145 14.92 -1.27 2.61
CA ASP A 145 16.38 -1.38 2.69
C ASP A 145 16.80 -2.57 3.55
N TYR A 146 16.14 -2.71 4.71
CA TYR A 146 16.45 -3.70 5.75
C TYR A 146 15.18 -4.16 6.47
N PHE A 147 15.26 -5.24 7.24
CA PHE A 147 14.22 -5.57 8.23
C PHE A 147 14.20 -4.56 9.38
N GLU A 148 15.38 -4.10 9.80
CA GLU A 148 15.64 -3.03 10.76
C GLU A 148 16.94 -2.28 10.44
N PRO A 149 16.99 -0.95 10.61
CA PRO A 149 15.88 -0.07 11.03
C PRO A 149 14.79 0.08 9.97
N ALA A 150 13.67 0.70 10.36
CA ALA A 150 12.61 1.08 9.42
C ALA A 150 13.15 1.99 8.31
N THR A 151 12.69 1.80 7.08
CA THR A 151 13.07 2.63 5.92
C THR A 151 12.70 4.10 6.15
N GLY A 152 11.57 4.36 6.82
CA GLY A 152 11.15 5.71 7.22
C GLY A 152 12.15 6.42 8.13
N CYS A 153 12.81 5.69 9.03
CA CYS A 153 13.88 6.25 9.88
C CYS A 153 15.12 6.67 9.06
N ILE A 154 15.46 5.90 8.03
CA ILE A 154 16.59 6.23 7.16
C ILE A 154 16.26 7.46 6.31
N ILE A 155 15.05 7.52 5.74
CA ILE A 155 14.56 8.69 4.99
C ILE A 155 14.56 9.93 5.88
N HIS A 156 14.02 9.82 7.09
CA HIS A 156 13.97 10.90 8.07
C HIS A 156 15.37 11.47 8.37
N LYS A 157 16.35 10.58 8.63
CA LYS A 157 17.75 10.94 8.83
C LYS A 157 18.34 11.67 7.62
N ASN A 158 18.13 11.12 6.40
CA ASN A 158 18.67 11.68 5.16
C ASN A 158 18.10 13.06 4.84
N LEU A 159 16.90 13.34 5.32
CA LEU A 159 16.20 14.62 5.19
C LEU A 159 16.56 15.61 6.29
N GLU A 160 17.27 15.17 7.33
CA GLU A 160 17.57 15.97 8.53
C GLU A 160 16.29 16.55 9.17
N MET A 161 15.24 15.72 9.21
CA MET A 161 13.96 16.12 9.82
C MET A 161 14.11 16.29 11.34
N PRO A 162 13.24 17.12 11.96
CA PRO A 162 13.30 17.40 13.40
C PRO A 162 13.15 16.13 14.26
N GLU A 163 13.93 16.05 15.35
CA GLU A 163 13.86 14.91 16.29
C GLU A 163 12.49 14.81 17.01
N ASP A 164 11.75 15.92 17.12
CA ASP A 164 10.39 15.99 17.67
C ASP A 164 9.32 15.60 16.62
N SER A 165 9.62 14.63 15.79
CA SER A 165 8.72 14.10 14.75
C SER A 165 8.61 12.58 14.80
N ILE A 166 7.59 12.05 14.12
CA ILE A 166 7.31 10.62 14.01
C ILE A 166 7.90 10.08 12.71
N ALA A 167 8.69 9.00 12.76
CA ALA A 167 9.20 8.29 11.59
C ALA A 167 8.98 6.78 11.75
N LEU A 168 8.22 6.16 10.82
CA LEU A 168 7.96 4.72 10.85
C LEU A 168 7.58 4.17 9.47
N ASP A 169 7.60 2.84 9.35
CA ASP A 169 7.06 2.12 8.20
C ASP A 169 5.62 1.68 8.46
N VAL A 170 4.75 1.84 7.44
CA VAL A 170 3.38 1.30 7.42
C VAL A 170 3.34 0.20 6.37
N SER A 171 3.07 -1.04 6.78
CA SER A 171 3.06 -2.19 5.89
C SER A 171 1.67 -2.80 5.77
N ASN A 172 1.09 -2.71 4.56
CA ASN A 172 -0.16 -3.38 4.21
C ASN A 172 -0.20 -3.68 2.69
N ALA A 173 0.84 -4.34 2.19
CA ALA A 173 0.99 -4.66 0.77
C ALA A 173 0.71 -3.42 -0.12
N CYS A 174 -0.06 -3.57 -1.20
CA CYS A 174 -0.38 -2.47 -2.12
C CYS A 174 -1.23 -1.35 -1.48
N LEU A 175 -1.83 -1.58 -0.32
CA LEU A 175 -2.67 -0.60 0.38
C LEU A 175 -1.86 0.32 1.31
N GLY A 176 -0.60 0.00 1.61
CA GLY A 176 0.21 0.70 2.62
C GLY A 176 0.22 2.22 2.49
N PHE A 177 0.26 2.77 1.26
CA PHE A 177 0.22 4.22 1.05
C PHE A 177 -1.11 4.84 1.48
N MET A 178 -2.23 4.19 1.18
CA MET A 178 -3.56 4.65 1.60
C MET A 178 -3.72 4.59 3.13
N ASP A 179 -3.15 3.56 3.76
CA ASP A 179 -3.12 3.47 5.24
C ASP A 179 -2.23 4.58 5.82
N GLY A 180 -1.11 4.91 5.18
CA GLY A 180 -0.27 6.06 5.55
C GLY A 180 -1.05 7.38 5.50
N ILE A 181 -1.85 7.61 4.45
CA ILE A 181 -2.76 8.76 4.37
C ILE A 181 -3.75 8.73 5.53
N PHE A 182 -4.38 7.58 5.80
CA PHE A 182 -5.33 7.41 6.90
C PHE A 182 -4.70 7.73 8.26
N PHE A 183 -3.53 7.17 8.59
CA PHE A 183 -2.86 7.44 9.87
C PHE A 183 -2.43 8.90 10.01
N LEU A 184 -1.81 9.47 8.97
CA LEU A 184 -1.40 10.87 9.00
C LEU A 184 -2.60 11.82 9.11
N SER A 185 -3.70 11.52 8.41
CA SER A 185 -4.94 12.29 8.50
C SER A 185 -5.51 12.31 9.92
N ASN A 186 -5.48 11.16 10.62
CA ASN A 186 -5.93 11.09 12.01
C ASN A 186 -5.04 11.92 12.95
N LEU A 187 -3.72 11.94 12.75
CA LEU A 187 -2.80 12.78 13.54
C LEU A 187 -3.03 14.27 13.29
N ILE A 188 -3.31 14.65 12.04
CA ILE A 188 -3.62 16.05 11.68
C ILE A 188 -4.99 16.46 12.25
N GLU A 189 -6.04 15.65 12.05
CA GLU A 189 -7.39 15.94 12.52
C GLU A 189 -7.47 16.07 14.04
N SER A 190 -6.70 15.24 14.77
CA SER A 190 -6.62 15.30 16.24
C SER A 190 -5.68 16.39 16.76
N GLY A 191 -5.01 17.13 15.88
CA GLY A 191 -4.14 18.25 16.24
C GLY A 191 -2.77 17.85 16.79
N HIS A 192 -2.37 16.58 16.69
CA HIS A 192 -1.05 16.11 17.13
C HIS A 192 0.08 16.62 16.23
N VAL A 193 -0.16 16.71 14.94
CA VAL A 193 0.77 17.28 13.95
C VAL A 193 0.03 18.26 13.03
N LYS A 194 0.74 19.25 12.50
CA LYS A 194 0.15 20.19 11.53
C LYS A 194 0.46 19.82 10.07
N ALA A 195 1.58 19.16 9.82
CA ALA A 195 1.96 18.69 8.52
C ALA A 195 2.83 17.42 8.61
N GLY A 196 2.79 16.62 7.59
CA GLY A 196 3.61 15.42 7.48
C GLY A 196 3.60 14.86 6.05
N VAL A 197 4.38 13.81 5.85
CA VAL A 197 4.63 13.18 4.56
C VAL A 197 4.28 11.69 4.60
N VAL A 198 3.62 11.23 3.56
CA VAL A 198 3.45 9.81 3.24
C VAL A 198 4.28 9.53 1.99
N VAL A 199 5.13 8.51 2.03
CA VAL A 199 6.03 8.16 0.92
C VAL A 199 5.97 6.67 0.62
N SER A 200 6.01 6.32 -0.66
CA SER A 200 6.28 4.98 -1.13
C SER A 200 7.38 5.03 -2.19
N ALA A 201 8.42 4.23 -2.01
CA ALA A 201 9.53 4.08 -2.96
C ALA A 201 9.73 2.58 -3.24
N GLU A 202 9.00 2.08 -4.23
CA GLU A 202 9.03 0.67 -4.59
C GLU A 202 10.23 0.37 -5.51
N HIS A 203 11.11 -0.49 -5.04
CA HIS A 203 12.23 -1.03 -5.79
C HIS A 203 12.03 -2.54 -6.03
N THR A 204 11.24 -2.87 -7.03
CA THR A 204 10.74 -4.22 -7.26
C THR A 204 11.63 -5.09 -8.16
N ARG A 205 12.71 -4.53 -8.72
CA ARG A 205 13.58 -5.25 -9.67
C ARG A 205 14.11 -6.56 -9.11
N VAL A 206 14.51 -6.58 -7.82
CA VAL A 206 15.02 -7.79 -7.16
C VAL A 206 13.97 -8.90 -7.15
N ILE A 207 12.69 -8.57 -6.94
CA ILE A 207 11.58 -9.53 -6.96
C ILE A 207 11.44 -10.16 -8.35
N VAL A 208 11.47 -9.33 -9.39
CA VAL A 208 11.33 -9.77 -10.79
C VAL A 208 12.53 -10.60 -11.23
N GLU A 209 13.76 -10.18 -10.92
CA GLU A 209 14.98 -10.94 -11.28
C GLU A 209 15.04 -12.29 -10.53
N ASN A 210 14.64 -12.35 -9.26
CA ASN A 210 14.58 -13.61 -8.52
C ASN A 210 13.48 -14.53 -9.08
N THR A 211 12.38 -13.99 -9.57
CA THR A 211 11.35 -14.77 -10.25
C THR A 211 11.86 -15.34 -11.57
N PHE A 212 12.59 -14.56 -12.38
CA PHE A 212 13.28 -15.09 -13.56
C PHE A 212 14.20 -16.26 -13.19
N LYS A 213 15.03 -16.07 -12.18
CA LYS A 213 15.94 -17.12 -11.71
C LYS A 213 15.17 -18.37 -11.28
N SER A 214 14.11 -18.23 -10.50
CA SER A 214 13.27 -19.33 -10.04
C SER A 214 12.63 -20.08 -11.21
N VAL A 215 12.13 -19.36 -12.22
CA VAL A 215 11.50 -19.94 -13.41
C VAL A 215 12.52 -20.65 -14.32
N LEU A 216 13.70 -20.06 -14.53
CA LEU A 216 14.73 -20.58 -15.44
C LEU A 216 15.54 -21.73 -14.85
N GLU A 217 15.79 -21.70 -13.53
CA GLU A 217 16.55 -22.74 -12.82
C GLU A 217 15.64 -23.84 -12.22
N GLY A 218 14.32 -23.62 -12.20
CA GLY A 218 13.33 -24.54 -11.65
C GLY A 218 13.25 -25.83 -12.47
N LYS A 219 13.50 -26.98 -11.81
CA LYS A 219 13.30 -28.31 -12.45
C LYS A 219 11.82 -28.63 -12.46
N SER A 220 11.24 -28.87 -13.65
CA SER A 220 9.86 -29.38 -13.85
C SER A 220 8.77 -28.37 -13.44
N LEU A 221 8.90 -27.08 -13.81
CA LEU A 221 7.84 -26.10 -13.64
C LEU A 221 6.60 -26.51 -14.46
N SER A 222 5.44 -26.59 -13.80
CA SER A 222 4.18 -26.81 -14.51
C SER A 222 3.64 -25.51 -15.08
N ARG A 223 2.77 -25.62 -16.09
CA ARG A 223 2.08 -24.46 -16.67
C ARG A 223 1.30 -23.66 -15.61
N ASP A 224 0.65 -24.36 -14.69
CA ASP A 224 -0.14 -23.75 -13.60
C ASP A 224 0.73 -22.97 -12.64
N GLN A 225 1.91 -23.50 -12.29
CA GLN A 225 2.89 -22.78 -11.46
C GLN A 225 3.38 -21.51 -12.14
N LEU A 226 3.73 -21.58 -13.43
CA LEU A 226 4.14 -20.38 -14.18
C LEU A 226 3.01 -19.34 -14.22
N LEU A 227 1.76 -19.76 -14.47
CA LEU A 227 0.63 -18.83 -14.50
C LEU A 227 0.39 -18.11 -13.17
N ARG A 228 0.66 -18.79 -12.03
CA ARG A 228 0.62 -18.14 -10.70
C ARG A 228 1.75 -17.15 -10.46
N MET A 229 2.89 -17.35 -11.12
CA MET A 229 4.05 -16.45 -11.04
C MET A 229 3.99 -15.29 -12.04
N LEU A 230 3.21 -15.40 -13.13
CA LEU A 230 3.09 -14.35 -14.15
C LEU A 230 2.73 -12.95 -13.59
N PRO A 231 1.87 -12.82 -12.56
CA PRO A 231 1.60 -11.51 -11.98
C PRO A 231 2.84 -10.78 -11.48
N THR A 232 3.90 -11.48 -11.06
CA THR A 232 5.17 -10.86 -10.67
C THR A 232 5.81 -10.11 -11.83
N PHE A 233 5.66 -10.61 -13.06
CA PHE A 233 6.17 -9.93 -14.25
C PHE A 233 5.34 -8.72 -14.69
N THR A 234 4.22 -8.44 -14.02
CA THR A 234 3.46 -7.18 -14.21
C THR A 234 4.00 -6.04 -13.36
N ILE A 235 4.83 -6.35 -12.36
CA ILE A 235 5.29 -5.39 -11.36
C ILE A 235 6.34 -4.45 -11.96
N GLY A 236 6.21 -3.16 -11.66
CA GLY A 236 7.18 -2.10 -11.94
C GLY A 236 7.63 -1.40 -10.67
N SER A 237 8.63 -0.55 -10.80
CA SER A 237 9.15 0.32 -9.73
C SER A 237 8.68 1.75 -9.89
N GLY A 238 8.64 2.51 -8.78
CA GLY A 238 8.29 3.93 -8.78
C GLY A 238 8.39 4.52 -7.38
N ALA A 239 8.51 5.83 -7.30
CA ALA A 239 8.48 6.55 -6.04
C ALA A 239 7.46 7.68 -6.08
N VAL A 240 6.74 7.86 -4.98
CA VAL A 240 5.69 8.87 -4.82
C VAL A 240 5.66 9.35 -3.37
N ALA A 241 5.45 10.64 -3.18
CA ALA A 241 5.25 11.23 -1.86
C ALA A 241 4.14 12.27 -1.89
N TYR A 242 3.33 12.30 -0.82
CA TYR A 242 2.29 13.30 -0.61
C TYR A 242 2.58 14.07 0.66
N VAL A 243 2.38 15.38 0.61
CA VAL A 243 2.33 16.24 1.79
C VAL A 243 0.88 16.46 2.18
N LEU A 244 0.54 16.09 3.41
CA LEU A 244 -0.73 16.39 4.03
C LEU A 244 -0.54 17.44 5.11
N CYS A 245 -1.51 18.35 5.25
CA CYS A 245 -1.45 19.37 6.26
C CYS A 245 -2.82 19.73 6.84
N HIS A 246 -2.80 20.40 8.00
CA HIS A 246 -3.99 20.96 8.60
C HIS A 246 -4.51 22.11 7.73
N GLU A 247 -5.83 22.25 7.62
CA GLU A 247 -6.49 23.27 6.80
C GLU A 247 -5.98 24.69 7.10
N SER A 248 -5.66 25.01 8.37
CA SER A 248 -5.21 26.35 8.75
C SER A 248 -3.93 26.82 8.06
N ILE A 249 -3.10 25.90 7.55
CA ILE A 249 -1.83 26.19 6.85
C ILE A 249 -1.84 25.78 5.37
N SER A 250 -2.91 25.12 4.91
CA SER A 250 -3.04 24.70 3.51
C SER A 250 -3.21 25.89 2.57
N LYS A 251 -2.50 25.90 1.47
CA LYS A 251 -2.59 26.90 0.39
C LYS A 251 -3.67 26.53 -0.62
N HIS A 252 -3.86 25.22 -0.86
CA HIS A 252 -4.74 24.71 -1.93
C HIS A 252 -6.14 24.32 -1.47
N LYS A 253 -6.33 24.01 -0.17
CA LYS A 253 -7.62 23.61 0.43
C LYS A 253 -8.26 22.39 -0.21
N ARG A 254 -7.47 21.46 -0.75
CA ARG A 254 -7.90 20.18 -1.31
C ARG A 254 -8.19 19.23 -0.16
N ARG A 255 -9.44 19.13 0.22
CA ARG A 255 -9.84 18.47 1.48
C ARG A 255 -9.94 16.95 1.34
N ILE A 256 -9.26 16.23 2.20
CA ILE A 256 -9.55 14.81 2.44
C ILE A 256 -10.78 14.75 3.35
N VAL A 257 -11.90 14.27 2.80
CA VAL A 257 -13.21 14.36 3.47
C VAL A 257 -13.44 13.20 4.43
N GLY A 258 -12.98 12.01 4.06
CA GLY A 258 -13.20 10.79 4.83
C GLY A 258 -13.25 9.55 3.96
N GLY A 259 -13.75 8.46 4.52
CA GLY A 259 -13.83 7.20 3.80
C GLY A 259 -14.18 6.02 4.68
N ALA A 260 -13.96 4.81 4.16
CA ALA A 260 -14.18 3.56 4.88
C ALA A 260 -13.13 2.52 4.51
N THR A 261 -12.88 1.59 5.44
CA THR A 261 -11.97 0.47 5.24
C THR A 261 -12.61 -0.84 5.65
N ARG A 262 -12.24 -1.93 4.95
CA ARG A 262 -12.67 -3.30 5.26
C ARG A 262 -11.50 -4.27 5.08
N SER A 263 -11.52 -5.35 5.89
CA SER A 263 -10.57 -6.44 5.83
C SER A 263 -11.30 -7.77 5.63
N ALA A 264 -10.89 -8.55 4.64
CA ALA A 264 -11.38 -9.89 4.33
C ALA A 264 -10.22 -10.90 4.44
N THR A 265 -9.65 -11.03 5.64
CA THR A 265 -8.41 -11.76 5.91
C THR A 265 -8.49 -13.27 5.71
N GLN A 266 -9.69 -13.82 5.54
CA GLN A 266 -9.89 -15.20 5.07
C GLN A 266 -9.33 -15.47 3.67
N HIS A 267 -8.87 -14.44 2.97
CA HIS A 267 -8.29 -14.50 1.63
C HIS A 267 -6.79 -14.14 1.61
N CYS A 268 -6.11 -14.18 2.77
CA CYS A 268 -4.71 -13.78 2.89
C CYS A 268 -3.73 -14.68 2.13
N ASP A 269 -4.13 -15.89 1.81
CA ASP A 269 -3.36 -16.90 1.06
C ASP A 269 -3.46 -16.77 -0.47
N LEU A 270 -4.35 -15.91 -0.99
CA LEU A 270 -4.56 -15.77 -2.43
C LEU A 270 -3.45 -14.98 -3.16
N CYS A 271 -2.67 -14.18 -2.44
CA CYS A 271 -1.51 -13.48 -2.98
C CYS A 271 -0.45 -13.41 -1.90
N VAL A 272 0.60 -14.20 -2.06
CA VAL A 272 1.69 -14.32 -1.11
C VAL A 272 2.99 -13.95 -1.81
N GLY A 273 3.77 -13.09 -1.19
CA GLY A 273 5.09 -12.69 -1.69
C GLY A 273 6.15 -12.84 -0.62
N ASN A 274 7.33 -13.28 -1.07
CA ASN A 274 8.52 -13.44 -0.27
C ASN A 274 8.60 -14.72 0.60
N VAL A 275 9.62 -14.79 1.40
CA VAL A 275 10.14 -15.96 2.13
C VAL A 275 9.10 -16.56 3.05
N ASP A 276 8.82 -17.84 2.85
CA ASP A 276 8.25 -18.66 3.92
C ASP A 276 9.35 -18.94 4.94
N TYR A 277 9.30 -18.24 6.07
CA TYR A 277 10.26 -18.42 7.18
C TYR A 277 10.21 -19.83 7.81
N HIS A 278 9.22 -20.64 7.45
CA HIS A 278 9.07 -22.02 7.93
C HIS A 278 9.72 -23.04 7.02
N LEU A 279 10.13 -22.68 5.78
CA LEU A 279 10.89 -23.55 4.88
C LEU A 279 12.37 -23.53 5.29
N VAL A 280 12.71 -24.40 6.26
CA VAL A 280 14.08 -24.52 6.78
C VAL A 280 14.97 -25.37 5.86
N ASP A 281 14.39 -26.19 5.00
CA ASP A 281 15.08 -27.17 4.14
C ASP A 281 15.15 -26.70 2.68
N GLY A 282 16.00 -25.71 2.42
CA GLY A 282 16.34 -25.29 1.06
C GLY A 282 17.10 -23.98 1.02
N PRO A 283 17.82 -23.67 -0.08
CA PRO A 283 18.40 -22.36 -0.23
C PRO A 283 17.26 -21.36 -0.24
N PRO A 284 17.35 -20.22 0.50
CA PRO A 284 16.36 -19.18 0.41
C PRO A 284 16.31 -18.70 -1.04
N LEU A 285 15.30 -19.15 -1.77
CA LEU A 285 14.91 -18.49 -3.00
C LEU A 285 14.56 -17.07 -2.57
N GLY A 286 15.16 -16.09 -3.21
CA GLY A 286 14.84 -14.67 -2.94
C GLY A 286 13.35 -14.41 -3.09
N PRO A 287 12.88 -13.17 -2.94
CA PRO A 287 11.47 -12.84 -2.98
C PRO A 287 10.83 -13.32 -4.29
N VAL A 288 9.92 -14.27 -4.19
CA VAL A 288 9.06 -14.77 -5.25
C VAL A 288 7.63 -14.51 -4.84
N MET A 289 6.76 -14.17 -5.77
CA MET A 289 5.34 -13.93 -5.51
C MET A 289 4.49 -14.93 -6.29
N GLU A 290 3.48 -15.48 -5.64
CA GLU A 290 2.45 -16.32 -6.26
C GLU A 290 1.07 -15.70 -6.04
N THR A 291 0.21 -15.78 -7.06
CA THR A 291 -1.13 -15.19 -7.01
C THR A 291 -2.16 -16.11 -7.63
N GLU A 292 -3.21 -16.44 -6.88
CA GLU A 292 -4.44 -17.08 -7.34
C GLU A 292 -5.37 -16.02 -7.98
N SER A 293 -4.99 -15.50 -9.14
CA SER A 293 -5.55 -14.27 -9.73
C SER A 293 -7.07 -14.28 -9.84
N SER A 294 -7.68 -15.36 -10.34
CA SER A 294 -9.14 -15.43 -10.54
C SER A 294 -9.91 -15.37 -9.23
N LYS A 295 -9.43 -16.08 -8.20
CA LYS A 295 -10.06 -16.06 -6.86
C LYS A 295 -9.87 -14.70 -6.19
N LEU A 296 -8.67 -14.13 -6.34
CA LEU A 296 -8.36 -12.81 -5.78
C LEU A 296 -9.25 -11.72 -6.38
N ILE A 297 -9.45 -11.70 -7.69
CA ILE A 297 -10.32 -10.75 -8.38
C ILE A 297 -11.77 -10.89 -7.89
N ALA A 298 -12.28 -12.12 -7.78
CA ALA A 298 -13.63 -12.37 -7.29
C ALA A 298 -13.82 -11.89 -5.84
N ALA A 299 -12.87 -12.17 -4.95
CA ALA A 299 -12.89 -11.73 -3.56
C ALA A 299 -12.78 -10.21 -3.44
N ALA A 300 -11.90 -9.57 -4.21
CA ALA A 300 -11.72 -8.12 -4.25
C ALA A 300 -12.98 -7.40 -4.77
N ALA A 301 -13.68 -7.96 -5.74
CA ALA A 301 -14.93 -7.42 -6.25
C ALA A 301 -16.01 -7.36 -5.15
N VAL A 302 -16.17 -8.44 -4.38
CA VAL A 302 -17.12 -8.48 -3.24
C VAL A 302 -16.73 -7.46 -2.18
N LEU A 303 -15.47 -7.47 -1.76
CA LEU A 303 -14.94 -6.55 -0.74
C LEU A 303 -15.10 -5.09 -1.18
N GLY A 304 -14.75 -4.76 -2.42
CA GLY A 304 -14.85 -3.42 -2.97
C GLY A 304 -16.29 -2.91 -3.01
N LYS A 305 -17.27 -3.76 -3.34
CA LYS A 305 -18.69 -3.40 -3.30
C LYS A 305 -19.15 -3.05 -1.88
N GLN A 306 -18.69 -3.80 -0.88
CA GLN A 306 -19.01 -3.53 0.51
C GLN A 306 -18.35 -2.25 1.00
N THR A 307 -17.05 -2.05 0.68
CA THR A 307 -16.32 -0.84 1.05
C THR A 307 -16.89 0.41 0.38
N TRP A 308 -17.36 0.29 -0.87
CA TRP A 308 -18.05 1.38 -1.55
C TRP A 308 -19.36 1.76 -0.85
N ALA A 309 -20.15 0.78 -0.44
CA ALA A 309 -21.39 1.04 0.30
C ALA A 309 -21.13 1.85 1.57
N ASP A 310 -20.14 1.43 2.37
CA ASP A 310 -19.75 2.14 3.59
C ASP A 310 -19.18 3.54 3.29
N ALA A 311 -18.28 3.65 2.32
CA ALA A 311 -17.66 4.92 1.95
C ALA A 311 -18.72 5.91 1.40
N SER A 312 -19.65 5.47 0.54
CA SER A 312 -20.70 6.31 -0.01
C SER A 312 -21.63 6.85 1.07
N GLU A 313 -21.96 6.04 2.08
CA GLU A 313 -22.77 6.45 3.23
C GLU A 313 -22.03 7.53 4.05
N VAL A 314 -20.76 7.29 4.38
CA VAL A 314 -19.93 8.23 5.15
C VAL A 314 -19.69 9.53 4.41
N LEU A 315 -19.38 9.46 3.12
CA LEU A 315 -19.13 10.64 2.30
C LEU A 315 -20.43 11.39 1.98
N GLY A 316 -21.58 10.71 1.98
CA GLY A 316 -22.83 11.24 1.47
C GLY A 316 -22.80 11.40 -0.05
N TRP A 317 -22.01 10.59 -0.76
CA TRP A 317 -21.83 10.64 -2.21
C TRP A 317 -22.40 9.41 -2.88
N SER A 318 -23.20 9.63 -3.92
CA SER A 318 -23.55 8.60 -4.87
C SER A 318 -22.48 8.47 -5.96
N LYS A 319 -22.56 7.45 -6.81
CA LYS A 319 -21.63 7.27 -7.95
C LYS A 319 -21.71 8.43 -8.96
N GLN A 320 -22.88 9.05 -9.05
CA GLN A 320 -23.12 10.20 -9.93
C GLN A 320 -22.43 11.48 -9.43
N ASP A 321 -22.28 11.60 -8.10
CA ASP A 321 -21.60 12.73 -7.47
C ASP A 321 -20.08 12.71 -7.64
N VAL A 322 -19.49 11.54 -7.99
CA VAL A 322 -18.05 11.38 -8.16
C VAL A 322 -17.65 11.81 -9.56
N ASP A 323 -16.73 12.75 -9.67
CA ASP A 323 -16.22 13.26 -10.95
C ASP A 323 -15.02 12.44 -11.46
N HIS A 324 -14.13 12.01 -10.57
CA HIS A 324 -12.94 11.25 -10.89
C HIS A 324 -12.75 10.04 -9.97
N VAL A 325 -12.29 8.94 -10.55
CA VAL A 325 -11.97 7.70 -9.81
C VAL A 325 -10.54 7.30 -10.12
N PHE A 326 -9.75 7.12 -9.07
CA PHE A 326 -8.42 6.53 -9.16
C PHE A 326 -8.39 5.25 -8.34
N CYS A 327 -8.09 4.13 -8.99
CA CYS A 327 -8.03 2.84 -8.32
C CYS A 327 -6.61 2.27 -8.27
N HIS A 328 -6.40 1.33 -7.38
CA HIS A 328 -5.20 0.51 -7.41
C HIS A 328 -5.13 -0.26 -8.73
N GLN A 329 -4.00 -0.18 -9.42
CA GLN A 329 -3.82 -0.68 -10.78
C GLN A 329 -2.88 -1.87 -10.82
N VAL A 330 -3.41 -3.02 -11.21
CA VAL A 330 -2.64 -4.28 -11.35
C VAL A 330 -2.54 -4.70 -12.81
N GLY A 331 -3.55 -4.37 -13.61
CA GLY A 331 -3.67 -4.71 -15.03
C GLY A 331 -5.12 -4.68 -15.48
N ARG A 332 -5.34 -4.86 -16.80
CA ARG A 332 -6.63 -4.69 -17.47
C ARG A 332 -7.75 -5.51 -16.85
N GLN A 333 -7.55 -6.82 -16.65
CA GLN A 333 -8.62 -7.69 -16.13
C GLN A 333 -9.10 -7.28 -14.74
N VAL A 334 -8.17 -6.91 -13.84
CA VAL A 334 -8.50 -6.45 -12.48
C VAL A 334 -9.27 -5.15 -12.56
N ASN A 335 -8.82 -4.24 -13.40
CA ASN A 335 -9.39 -2.92 -13.57
C ASN A 335 -10.81 -2.97 -14.12
N GLU A 336 -11.03 -3.72 -15.22
CA GLU A 336 -12.36 -3.95 -15.80
C GLU A 336 -13.32 -4.62 -14.80
N ALA A 337 -12.85 -5.65 -14.08
CA ALA A 337 -13.65 -6.34 -13.06
C ALA A 337 -14.09 -5.39 -11.95
N PHE A 338 -13.20 -4.50 -11.51
CA PHE A 338 -13.48 -3.50 -10.48
C PHE A 338 -14.55 -2.51 -10.93
N TYR A 339 -14.35 -1.84 -12.07
CA TYR A 339 -15.31 -0.86 -12.59
C TYR A 339 -16.68 -1.48 -12.86
N ASN A 340 -16.72 -2.65 -13.50
CA ASN A 340 -17.95 -3.37 -13.78
C ASN A 340 -18.70 -3.77 -12.50
N THR A 341 -17.99 -4.28 -11.49
CA THR A 341 -18.60 -4.73 -10.23
C THR A 341 -19.16 -3.57 -9.42
N LEU A 342 -18.47 -2.45 -9.40
CA LEU A 342 -18.93 -1.25 -8.72
C LEU A 342 -19.95 -0.46 -9.56
N GLY A 343 -20.08 -0.77 -10.86
CA GLY A 343 -20.91 -0.01 -11.79
C GLY A 343 -20.46 1.45 -11.86
N LEU A 344 -19.16 1.68 -11.88
CA LEU A 344 -18.55 2.99 -12.07
C LEU A 344 -18.40 3.28 -13.56
N ASP A 345 -18.44 4.54 -13.91
CA ASP A 345 -18.28 5.00 -15.28
C ASP A 345 -16.78 4.97 -15.66
N HIS A 346 -16.44 4.18 -16.68
CA HIS A 346 -15.07 4.06 -17.18
C HIS A 346 -14.51 5.38 -17.75
N THR A 347 -15.36 6.34 -18.11
CA THR A 347 -14.88 7.67 -18.56
C THR A 347 -14.27 8.50 -17.45
N LYS A 348 -14.55 8.16 -16.18
CA LYS A 348 -13.99 8.80 -14.99
C LYS A 348 -12.65 8.21 -14.56
N GLU A 349 -12.24 7.12 -15.21
CA GLU A 349 -11.01 6.39 -14.93
C GLU A 349 -9.76 7.15 -15.41
N PHE A 350 -8.65 6.90 -14.73
CA PHE A 350 -7.31 7.26 -15.18
C PHE A 350 -6.35 6.11 -14.97
N ILE A 351 -5.67 5.67 -16.03
CA ILE A 351 -4.80 4.49 -16.01
C ILE A 351 -3.37 4.81 -16.42
N ILE A 352 -2.41 4.19 -15.73
CA ILE A 352 -0.98 4.26 -16.04
C ILE A 352 -0.35 2.85 -16.22
N TYR A 353 -1.04 1.80 -15.81
CA TYR A 353 -0.51 0.43 -15.83
C TYR A 353 -0.04 -0.04 -17.22
N PRO A 354 -0.59 0.39 -18.37
CA PRO A 354 -0.15 -0.14 -19.67
C PRO A 354 1.34 0.06 -19.93
N THR A 355 1.92 1.15 -19.45
CA THR A 355 3.33 1.52 -19.69
C THR A 355 4.18 1.57 -18.43
N ARG A 356 3.58 1.51 -17.23
CA ARG A 356 4.30 1.55 -15.96
C ARG A 356 4.21 0.27 -15.15
N GLY A 357 3.29 -0.64 -15.51
CA GLY A 357 3.00 -1.86 -14.76
C GLY A 357 2.28 -1.59 -13.43
N ASN A 358 2.26 -2.60 -12.58
CA ASN A 358 1.78 -2.50 -11.19
C ASN A 358 2.90 -1.97 -10.30
N LEU A 359 2.79 -0.76 -9.80
CA LEU A 359 3.78 -0.12 -8.92
C LEU A 359 3.57 -0.47 -7.43
N VAL A 360 2.88 -1.57 -7.13
CA VAL A 360 2.61 -2.05 -5.77
C VAL A 360 1.92 -0.97 -4.92
N SER A 361 2.47 -0.56 -3.77
CA SER A 361 1.89 0.49 -2.92
C SER A 361 1.94 1.89 -3.56
N ALA A 362 2.86 2.11 -4.50
CA ALA A 362 2.96 3.37 -5.26
C ALA A 362 1.97 3.45 -6.45
N ALA A 363 1.24 2.37 -6.81
CA ALA A 363 0.44 2.34 -8.04
C ALA A 363 -0.70 3.38 -8.04
N LEU A 364 -1.58 3.33 -7.06
CA LEU A 364 -2.70 4.26 -6.95
C LEU A 364 -2.23 5.71 -6.77
N PRO A 365 -1.33 6.03 -5.81
CA PRO A 365 -0.91 7.41 -5.63
C PRO A 365 -0.13 7.97 -6.83
N THR A 366 0.63 7.14 -7.55
CA THR A 366 1.27 7.59 -8.80
C THR A 366 0.24 7.89 -9.88
N ALA A 367 -0.79 7.02 -10.05
CA ALA A 367 -1.87 7.26 -11.01
C ALA A 367 -2.61 8.57 -10.70
N PHE A 368 -2.87 8.85 -9.43
CA PHE A 368 -3.50 10.10 -9.02
C PHE A 368 -2.58 11.30 -9.30
N ALA A 369 -1.32 11.26 -8.90
CA ALA A 369 -0.38 12.36 -9.15
C ALA A 369 -0.22 12.67 -10.66
N VAL A 370 -0.06 11.63 -11.50
CA VAL A 370 0.00 11.80 -12.97
C VAL A 370 -1.34 12.32 -13.52
N GLY A 371 -2.44 11.85 -12.97
CA GLY A 371 -3.78 12.33 -13.34
C GLY A 371 -3.98 13.81 -13.06
N LEU A 372 -3.42 14.33 -11.96
CA LEU A 372 -3.45 15.76 -11.62
C LEU A 372 -2.67 16.62 -12.61
N GLU A 373 -1.62 16.07 -13.22
CA GLU A 373 -0.82 16.77 -14.24
C GLU A 373 -1.49 16.77 -15.63
N GLN A 374 -2.29 15.72 -15.93
CA GLN A 374 -2.83 15.49 -17.27
C GLN A 374 -4.32 15.80 -17.41
N LYS A 375 -5.07 15.82 -16.30
CA LYS A 375 -6.49 16.18 -16.27
C LYS A 375 -6.65 17.54 -15.60
N GLU A 376 -7.49 18.39 -16.18
CA GLU A 376 -7.95 19.60 -15.51
C GLU A 376 -8.99 19.22 -14.46
N ILE A 377 -8.61 19.17 -13.18
CA ILE A 377 -9.54 18.94 -12.07
C ILE A 377 -9.98 20.30 -11.54
N LYS A 378 -11.27 20.55 -11.55
CA LYS A 378 -11.86 21.84 -11.18
C LYS A 378 -12.17 21.91 -9.69
N LYS A 379 -12.14 23.11 -9.15
CA LYS A 379 -12.53 23.36 -7.76
C LYS A 379 -13.95 22.87 -7.49
N GLY A 380 -14.12 22.09 -6.44
CA GLY A 380 -15.38 21.51 -6.01
C GLY A 380 -15.67 20.14 -6.60
N GLU A 381 -14.86 19.63 -7.53
CA GLU A 381 -14.99 18.26 -8.02
C GLU A 381 -14.64 17.24 -6.94
N LYS A 382 -15.34 16.11 -6.99
CA LYS A 382 -15.26 15.02 -6.04
C LYS A 382 -14.46 13.86 -6.62
N ILE A 383 -13.40 13.50 -5.91
CA ILE A 383 -12.45 12.45 -6.31
C ILE A 383 -12.58 11.30 -5.32
N VAL A 384 -12.60 10.06 -5.82
CA VAL A 384 -12.50 8.88 -4.97
C VAL A 384 -11.23 8.09 -5.30
N LEU A 385 -10.44 7.84 -4.27
CA LEU A 385 -9.29 6.94 -4.31
C LEU A 385 -9.74 5.57 -3.79
N THR A 386 -9.55 4.51 -4.56
CA THR A 386 -10.02 3.16 -4.23
C THR A 386 -8.84 2.21 -4.13
N GLY A 387 -8.36 2.01 -2.90
CA GLY A 387 -7.21 1.18 -2.59
C GLY A 387 -7.58 -0.26 -2.27
N PHE A 388 -6.72 -1.19 -2.72
CA PHE A 388 -6.75 -2.60 -2.37
C PHE A 388 -5.33 -3.08 -2.05
N GLY A 389 -5.23 -4.04 -1.15
CA GLY A 389 -3.98 -4.73 -0.83
C GLY A 389 -4.21 -6.19 -0.53
N SER A 390 -3.18 -7.01 -0.77
CA SER A 390 -3.20 -8.41 -0.34
C SER A 390 -3.49 -8.50 1.15
N GLY A 391 -4.25 -9.53 1.55
CA GLY A 391 -4.64 -9.64 2.94
C GLY A 391 -6.05 -10.22 3.16
N LEU A 392 -7.10 -9.97 2.41
CA LEU A 392 -7.36 -8.91 1.43
C LEU A 392 -7.92 -7.69 2.17
N ASN A 393 -7.41 -6.51 1.88
CA ASN A 393 -7.85 -5.26 2.50
C ASN A 393 -8.27 -4.25 1.44
N SER A 394 -9.18 -3.34 1.82
CA SER A 394 -9.58 -2.21 0.98
C SER A 394 -9.78 -0.95 1.81
N LEU A 395 -9.44 0.20 1.24
CA LEU A 395 -9.68 1.52 1.81
C LEU A 395 -10.09 2.48 0.68
N PHE A 396 -11.25 3.09 0.83
CA PHE A 396 -11.77 4.08 -0.11
C PHE A 396 -11.81 5.45 0.56
N LEU A 397 -11.31 6.45 -0.14
CA LEU A 397 -11.09 7.80 0.38
C LEU A 397 -11.67 8.84 -0.56
N GLY A 398 -12.44 9.79 -0.04
CA GLY A 398 -13.00 10.93 -0.77
C GLY A 398 -12.14 12.18 -0.61
N ILE A 399 -11.92 12.90 -1.71
CA ILE A 399 -11.26 14.20 -1.75
C ILE A 399 -12.18 15.21 -2.44
N GLU A 400 -12.38 16.37 -1.84
CA GLU A 400 -12.97 17.56 -2.47
C GLU A 400 -11.85 18.48 -2.94
N TRP A 401 -11.84 18.74 -4.27
CA TRP A 401 -10.75 19.47 -4.93
C TRP A 401 -10.86 20.99 -4.84
#